data_a99c2c88ff252d61a52953e57d43bf0b
#
_entry.id   a99c2c88ff252d61a52953e57d43bf0b
#
_cell.length_a   1.000
_cell.length_b   1.000
_cell.length_c   1.000
_cell.angle_alpha   90.00
_cell.angle_beta   90.00
_cell.angle_gamma   90.00
#
_symmetry.space_group_name_H-M   'P 1'
#
loop_
_entity.id
_entity.type
_entity.pdbx_description
1 polymer ?
#
loop_
_entity_poly.entity_id
_entity_poly.type
_entity_poly.pdbx_seq_one_letter_code
_entity_poly.pdbx_strand_id
1 'polypeptide(L)'
;GILNIVTVGSGLEGYTATFSANVSNRGAGGGAFGTIKSGKLTVSARYNYNYNDQPRNYSSGSQHVTPEAVTENSSNLDYDGSNKGHGSFQSGSMEASYEIDTLRLVTMSFGLWGGGNKSNGSTDYIATFPENINAAPIYSYSAFNRSKSSWYSIDGGIDYQRLFKVKDRMLTFSYKINTRPQTSDSYTEYEIDNGYNPDWADYLNRLKNQHNDGEQNTTEHTFQADYTTPIGKLHTLEAGAKYILRNNSSEDDRFDADDTGKYEYNKNQSSHYKHLNDIIAAYLGYG
;
A
#
# COMPACT_ATOMS: atom_id res chain seq x y z
N GLY A 1 -14.78 -0.61 20.60
CA GLY A 1 -14.66 -0.18 22.00
C GLY A 1 -14.40 1.31 22.03
N ILE A 2 -15.21 2.06 22.74
CA ILE A 2 -15.02 3.50 22.95
C ILE A 2 -13.96 3.65 24.03
N LEU A 3 -12.79 4.18 23.70
CA LEU A 3 -11.76 4.53 24.67
C LEU A 3 -12.16 5.86 25.33
N ASN A 4 -12.70 5.81 26.54
CA ASN A 4 -13.03 7.00 27.30
C ASN A 4 -11.75 7.48 28.03
N ILE A 5 -11.04 8.43 27.46
CA ILE A 5 -9.88 9.06 28.11
C ILE A 5 -10.41 10.18 29.00
N VAL A 6 -10.58 9.88 30.28
CA VAL A 6 -10.82 10.89 31.30
C VAL A 6 -9.48 11.48 31.72
N THR A 7 -9.09 12.61 31.14
CA THR A 7 -7.95 13.37 31.65
C THR A 7 -8.37 14.07 32.94
N VAL A 8 -7.87 13.60 34.06
CA VAL A 8 -7.89 14.36 35.30
C VAL A 8 -6.96 15.55 35.08
N GLY A 9 -7.52 16.77 35.12
CA GLY A 9 -6.77 18.00 34.90
C GLY A 9 -5.71 18.22 36.00
N SER A 10 -4.55 17.59 35.83
CA SER A 10 -3.34 18.01 36.53
C SER A 10 -2.63 19.03 35.64
N GLY A 11 -2.46 20.24 36.13
CA GLY A 11 -1.82 21.35 35.43
C GLY A 11 -0.32 21.19 35.17
N LEU A 12 0.11 19.97 34.78
CA LEU A 12 1.47 19.70 34.37
C LEU A 12 1.62 20.12 32.89
N GLU A 13 2.22 21.26 32.68
CA GLU A 13 2.74 21.69 31.40
C GLU A 13 4.11 21.06 31.16
N GLY A 14 4.42 20.72 29.93
CA GLY A 14 5.70 20.13 29.62
C GLY A 14 5.81 19.62 28.19
N TYR A 15 7.01 19.22 27.85
CA TYR A 15 7.29 18.58 26.57
C TYR A 15 8.20 17.36 26.77
N THR A 16 8.08 16.44 25.87
CA THR A 16 8.98 15.28 25.73
C THR A 16 9.36 15.14 24.27
N ALA A 17 10.62 14.86 24.00
CA ALA A 17 11.09 14.55 22.67
C ALA A 17 12.06 13.36 22.73
N THR A 18 11.95 12.47 21.75
CA THR A 18 12.85 11.32 21.58
C THR A 18 13.25 11.24 20.12
N PHE A 19 14.52 11.00 19.89
CA PHE A 19 15.08 10.78 18.56
C PHE A 19 15.75 9.42 18.55
N SER A 20 15.63 8.69 17.44
CA SER A 20 16.27 7.42 17.20
C SER A 20 16.89 7.40 15.81
N ALA A 21 18.02 6.72 15.67
CA ALA A 21 18.65 6.48 14.38
C ALA A 21 19.27 5.08 14.40
N ASN A 22 19.20 4.43 13.25
CA ASN A 22 19.82 3.13 13.02
C ASN A 22 20.49 3.11 11.66
N VAL A 23 21.63 2.44 11.59
CA VAL A 23 22.39 2.25 10.35
C VAL A 23 22.85 0.79 10.31
N SER A 24 22.75 0.19 9.15
CA SER A 24 23.21 -1.17 8.87
C SER A 24 23.91 -1.21 7.51
N ASN A 25 24.51 -2.34 7.18
CA ASN A 25 25.08 -2.56 5.85
C ASN A 25 24.04 -2.65 4.72
N ARG A 26 22.75 -2.66 5.06
CA ARG A 26 21.64 -2.75 4.10
C ARG A 26 20.66 -1.58 4.18
N GLY A 27 20.96 -0.55 4.97
CA GLY A 27 20.06 0.57 5.06
C GLY A 27 20.29 1.46 6.27
N ALA A 28 19.47 2.48 6.33
CA ALA A 28 19.47 3.44 7.43
C ALA A 28 18.04 3.85 7.74
N GLY A 29 17.82 4.22 9.00
CA GLY A 29 16.53 4.69 9.44
C GLY A 29 16.66 5.69 10.58
N GLY A 30 15.60 6.40 10.82
CA GLY A 30 15.51 7.32 11.94
C GLY A 30 14.08 7.61 12.31
N GLY A 31 13.88 8.03 13.53
CA GLY A 31 12.58 8.38 14.04
C GLY A 31 12.65 9.53 15.01
N ALA A 32 11.55 10.25 15.09
CA ALA A 32 11.32 11.31 16.07
C ALA A 32 9.94 11.11 16.72
N PHE A 33 9.86 11.34 17.99
CA PHE A 33 8.62 11.42 18.75
C PHE A 33 8.65 12.67 19.62
N GLY A 34 7.54 13.36 19.68
CA GLY A 34 7.40 14.50 20.57
C GLY A 34 5.99 14.62 21.11
N THR A 35 5.89 15.08 22.35
CA THR A 35 4.64 15.47 22.98
C THR A 35 4.83 16.81 23.66
N ILE A 36 3.87 17.69 23.51
CA ILE A 36 3.78 18.97 24.23
C ILE A 36 2.39 19.11 24.83
N LYS A 37 2.36 19.55 26.08
CA LYS A 37 1.13 19.98 26.75
C LYS A 37 1.33 21.42 27.24
N SER A 38 0.47 22.32 26.79
CA SER A 38 0.47 23.73 27.18
C SER A 38 -0.97 24.18 27.38
N GLY A 39 -1.34 24.45 28.62
CA GLY A 39 -2.69 24.82 28.98
C GLY A 39 -3.72 23.78 28.53
N LYS A 40 -4.61 24.19 27.65
CA LYS A 40 -5.70 23.37 27.09
C LYS A 40 -5.33 22.55 25.87
N LEU A 41 -4.12 22.72 25.35
CA LEU A 41 -3.64 22.05 24.15
C LEU A 41 -2.66 20.95 24.49
N THR A 42 -2.92 19.76 23.94
CA THR A 42 -1.95 18.66 23.93
C THR A 42 -1.72 18.24 22.50
N VAL A 43 -0.46 18.13 22.09
CA VAL A 43 -0.07 17.66 20.76
C VAL A 43 0.97 16.58 20.93
N SER A 44 0.76 15.45 20.25
CA SER A 44 1.73 14.36 20.14
C SER A 44 1.99 14.08 18.67
N ALA A 45 3.25 13.94 18.30
CA ALA A 45 3.63 13.57 16.93
C ALA A 45 4.73 12.53 16.95
N ARG A 46 4.65 11.61 15.99
CA ARG A 46 5.67 10.59 15.74
C ARG A 46 5.92 10.50 14.24
N TYR A 47 7.18 10.34 13.87
CA TYR A 47 7.57 10.05 12.50
C TYR A 47 8.75 9.09 12.49
N ASN A 48 8.72 8.10 11.59
CA ASN A 48 9.78 7.15 11.35
C ASN A 48 10.00 7.02 9.84
N TYR A 49 11.26 6.95 9.45
CA TYR A 49 11.68 6.68 8.08
C TYR A 49 12.74 5.58 8.09
N ASN A 50 12.60 4.64 7.18
CA ASN A 50 13.57 3.57 6.96
C ASN A 50 13.86 3.44 5.46
N TYR A 51 15.11 3.38 5.13
CA TYR A 51 15.61 3.02 3.81
C TYR A 51 16.27 1.65 3.88
N ASN A 52 15.97 0.80 2.93
CA ASN A 52 16.53 -0.54 2.83
C ASN A 52 17.08 -0.76 1.41
N ASP A 53 18.36 -1.12 1.35
CA ASP A 53 19.02 -1.55 0.13
C ASP A 53 19.00 -3.07 0.06
N GLN A 54 18.49 -3.58 -1.07
CA GLN A 54 18.46 -5.01 -1.36
C GLN A 54 19.63 -5.30 -2.29
N PRO A 55 20.71 -5.91 -1.77
CA PRO A 55 21.83 -6.30 -2.60
C PRO A 55 21.38 -7.31 -3.65
N ARG A 56 22.20 -7.48 -4.68
CA ARG A 56 21.88 -8.40 -5.76
C ARG A 56 21.62 -9.81 -5.21
N ASN A 57 20.43 -10.31 -5.50
CA ASN A 57 20.04 -11.69 -5.25
C ASN A 57 20.14 -12.47 -6.55
N TYR A 58 20.46 -13.75 -6.46
CA TYR A 58 20.54 -14.67 -7.58
C TYR A 58 19.48 -15.75 -7.41
N SER A 59 18.86 -16.15 -8.50
CA SER A 59 17.89 -17.23 -8.54
C SER A 59 18.16 -18.07 -9.77
N SER A 60 18.08 -19.38 -9.64
CA SER A 60 18.15 -20.30 -10.76
C SER A 60 17.10 -21.39 -10.59
N GLY A 61 16.68 -21.96 -11.68
CA GLY A 61 15.76 -23.07 -11.67
C GLY A 61 15.64 -23.72 -13.03
N SER A 62 14.99 -24.87 -13.03
CA SER A 62 14.74 -25.65 -14.23
C SER A 62 13.32 -26.19 -14.24
N GLN A 63 12.71 -26.19 -15.40
CA GLN A 63 11.45 -26.83 -15.68
C GLN A 63 11.67 -27.92 -16.73
N HIS A 64 11.46 -29.17 -16.33
CA HIS A 64 11.58 -30.32 -17.21
C HIS A 64 10.23 -30.91 -17.53
N VAL A 65 10.06 -31.28 -18.80
CA VAL A 65 8.86 -32.00 -19.25
C VAL A 65 9.02 -33.47 -18.86
N THR A 66 7.98 -34.07 -18.25
CA THR A 66 8.00 -35.50 -17.92
C THR A 66 8.02 -36.32 -19.20
N PRO A 67 8.71 -37.48 -19.23
CA PRO A 67 8.83 -38.30 -20.43
C PRO A 67 7.48 -38.66 -21.07
N GLU A 68 6.43 -38.85 -20.26
CA GLU A 68 5.09 -39.18 -20.72
C GLU A 68 4.35 -38.01 -21.36
N ALA A 69 4.81 -36.78 -21.12
CA ALA A 69 4.19 -35.53 -21.63
C ALA A 69 4.98 -34.92 -22.79
N VAL A 70 6.06 -35.53 -23.26
CA VAL A 70 6.88 -35.04 -24.37
C VAL A 70 6.10 -35.03 -25.67
N THR A 71 6.08 -33.89 -26.35
CA THR A 71 5.51 -33.70 -27.68
C THR A 71 6.55 -33.01 -28.56
N GLU A 72 6.30 -32.91 -29.86
CA GLU A 72 7.21 -32.23 -30.81
C GLU A 72 7.53 -30.78 -30.44
N ASN A 73 6.61 -30.14 -29.70
CA ASN A 73 6.77 -28.73 -29.26
C ASN A 73 7.15 -28.61 -27.77
N SER A 74 7.66 -29.68 -27.17
CA SER A 74 8.10 -29.64 -25.77
C SER A 74 9.54 -29.19 -25.66
N SER A 75 9.82 -28.38 -24.65
CA SER A 75 11.18 -27.98 -24.28
C SER A 75 11.37 -28.01 -22.77
N ASN A 76 12.56 -28.39 -22.34
CA ASN A 76 13.01 -28.06 -20.99
C ASN A 76 13.46 -26.61 -20.96
N LEU A 77 13.25 -25.93 -19.85
CA LEU A 77 13.61 -24.52 -19.68
C LEU A 77 14.43 -24.37 -18.42
N ASP A 78 15.66 -23.92 -18.59
CA ASP A 78 16.54 -23.52 -17.50
C ASP A 78 16.59 -22.00 -17.44
N TYR A 79 16.68 -21.44 -16.23
CA TYR A 79 16.84 -20.01 -16.05
C TYR A 79 17.82 -19.66 -14.93
N ASP A 80 18.57 -18.60 -15.17
CA ASP A 80 19.42 -17.93 -14.20
C ASP A 80 19.06 -16.46 -14.12
N GLY A 81 18.74 -15.99 -12.94
CA GLY A 81 18.29 -14.62 -12.73
C GLY A 81 19.07 -13.90 -11.66
N SER A 82 19.11 -12.59 -11.79
CA SER A 82 19.59 -11.70 -10.73
C SER A 82 18.68 -10.49 -10.59
N ASN A 83 18.45 -10.07 -9.35
CA ASN A 83 17.67 -8.90 -9.04
C ASN A 83 18.34 -8.09 -7.93
N LYS A 84 18.32 -6.76 -8.07
CA LYS A 84 18.73 -5.81 -7.03
C LYS A 84 17.68 -4.72 -6.90
N GLY A 85 17.55 -4.16 -5.71
CA GLY A 85 16.58 -3.10 -5.50
C GLY A 85 16.87 -2.28 -4.27
N HIS A 86 16.04 -1.30 -4.04
CA HIS A 86 16.01 -0.54 -2.82
C HIS A 86 14.58 -0.09 -2.55
N GLY A 87 14.28 0.10 -1.29
CA GLY A 87 12.99 0.57 -0.85
C GLY A 87 13.08 1.55 0.29
N SER A 88 12.01 2.27 0.49
CA SER A 88 11.84 3.10 1.67
C SER A 88 10.47 2.87 2.27
N PHE A 89 10.41 2.98 3.56
CA PHE A 89 9.17 2.93 4.32
C PHE A 89 9.13 4.09 5.31
N GLN A 90 7.99 4.72 5.41
CA GLN A 90 7.74 5.79 6.37
C GLN A 90 6.42 5.60 7.09
N SER A 91 6.40 5.99 8.34
CA SER A 91 5.18 6.03 9.15
C SER A 91 5.19 7.28 10.02
N GLY A 92 4.06 7.93 10.09
CA GLY A 92 3.88 9.11 10.91
C GLY A 92 2.49 9.14 11.52
N SER A 93 2.39 9.71 12.71
CA SER A 93 1.11 10.01 13.31
C SER A 93 1.20 11.32 14.09
N MET A 94 0.11 12.06 14.08
CA MET A 94 -0.06 13.25 14.90
C MET A 94 -1.45 13.22 15.52
N GLU A 95 -1.52 13.56 16.78
CA GLU A 95 -2.75 13.79 17.50
C GLU A 95 -2.68 15.12 18.23
N ALA A 96 -3.72 15.91 18.10
CA ALA A 96 -3.86 17.18 18.81
C ALA A 96 -5.21 17.21 19.49
N SER A 97 -5.24 17.50 20.79
CA SER A 97 -6.47 17.66 21.55
C SER A 97 -6.52 19.04 22.19
N TYR A 98 -7.67 19.70 22.08
CA TYR A 98 -7.92 21.01 22.64
C TYR A 98 -9.16 21.02 23.53
N GLU A 99 -8.94 21.25 24.83
CA GLU A 99 -9.99 21.38 25.83
C GLU A 99 -10.62 22.77 25.75
N ILE A 100 -11.74 22.94 25.01
CA ILE A 100 -12.43 24.24 24.92
C ILE A 100 -12.83 24.69 26.33
N ASP A 101 -13.42 23.77 27.07
CA ASP A 101 -13.74 23.90 28.49
C ASP A 101 -13.85 22.49 29.13
N THR A 102 -14.27 22.41 30.36
CA THR A 102 -14.42 21.14 31.12
C THR A 102 -15.44 20.16 30.53
N LEU A 103 -16.26 20.59 29.58
CA LEU A 103 -17.34 19.80 28.98
C LEU A 103 -17.16 19.58 27.48
N ARG A 104 -16.22 20.28 26.82
CA ARG A 104 -16.03 20.25 25.39
C ARG A 104 -14.58 19.99 24.99
N LEU A 105 -14.39 18.98 24.17
CA LEU A 105 -13.09 18.57 23.66
C LEU A 105 -13.14 18.48 22.12
N VAL A 106 -12.11 18.96 21.48
CA VAL A 106 -11.85 18.70 20.06
C VAL A 106 -10.56 17.89 19.95
N THR A 107 -10.59 16.82 19.20
CA THR A 107 -9.41 16.02 18.88
C THR A 107 -9.22 15.99 17.37
N MET A 108 -8.00 16.20 16.92
CA MET A 108 -7.58 16.07 15.53
C MET A 108 -6.55 14.95 15.45
N SER A 109 -6.67 14.10 14.46
CA SER A 109 -5.73 13.02 14.20
C SER A 109 -5.26 13.05 12.75
N PHE A 110 -4.01 12.68 12.54
CA PHE A 110 -3.42 12.48 11.23
C PHE A 110 -2.53 11.24 11.30
N GLY A 111 -2.61 10.39 10.29
CA GLY A 111 -1.79 9.21 10.13
C GLY A 111 -1.24 9.11 8.70
N LEU A 112 -0.02 8.66 8.60
CA LEU A 112 0.66 8.36 7.35
C LEU A 112 1.46 7.08 7.54
N TRP A 113 1.30 6.13 6.63
CA TRP A 113 2.20 4.99 6.53
C TRP A 113 2.28 4.52 5.09
N GLY A 114 3.44 4.06 4.69
CA GLY A 114 3.64 3.61 3.32
C GLY A 114 5.08 3.72 2.89
N GLY A 115 5.31 3.44 1.63
CA GLY A 115 6.64 3.47 1.08
C GLY A 115 6.66 3.17 -0.40
N GLY A 116 7.83 2.84 -0.89
CA GLY A 116 8.00 2.45 -2.28
C GLY A 116 9.26 1.62 -2.46
N ASN A 117 9.24 0.87 -3.54
CA ASN A 117 10.34 0.02 -3.96
C ASN A 117 10.73 0.32 -5.39
N LYS A 118 12.03 0.17 -5.68
CA LYS A 118 12.55 0.10 -7.04
C LYS A 118 13.38 -1.17 -7.16
N SER A 119 13.19 -1.91 -8.24
CA SER A 119 13.97 -3.09 -8.52
C SER A 119 14.38 -3.16 -9.99
N ASN A 120 15.55 -3.73 -10.22
CA ASN A 120 16.07 -4.02 -11.55
C ASN A 120 16.63 -5.43 -11.53
N GLY A 121 16.22 -6.25 -12.50
CA GLY A 121 16.67 -7.62 -12.63
C GLY A 121 16.86 -8.03 -14.06
N SER A 122 17.62 -9.09 -14.26
CA SER A 122 17.71 -9.82 -15.51
C SER A 122 17.54 -11.30 -15.24
N THR A 123 16.93 -12.00 -16.18
CA THR A 123 16.82 -13.45 -16.15
C THR A 123 17.12 -13.97 -17.54
N ASP A 124 18.12 -14.86 -17.60
CA ASP A 124 18.51 -15.54 -18.82
C ASP A 124 17.78 -16.88 -18.89
N TYR A 125 17.15 -17.17 -20.01
CA TYR A 125 16.40 -18.39 -20.26
C TYR A 125 17.05 -19.19 -21.38
N ILE A 126 17.22 -20.49 -21.14
CA ILE A 126 17.79 -21.43 -22.12
C ILE A 126 16.83 -22.61 -22.25
N ALA A 127 16.34 -22.85 -23.46
CA ALA A 127 15.50 -23.99 -23.78
C ALA A 127 16.30 -25.09 -24.48
N THR A 128 16.06 -26.35 -24.06
CA THR A 128 16.70 -27.52 -24.64
C THR A 128 15.67 -28.60 -24.98
N PHE A 129 16.01 -29.50 -25.89
CA PHE A 129 15.14 -30.66 -26.18
C PHE A 129 15.04 -31.59 -24.98
N PRO A 130 13.83 -32.09 -24.62
CA PRO A 130 13.66 -32.97 -23.49
C PRO A 130 14.46 -34.29 -23.58
N GLU A 131 14.68 -34.78 -24.79
CA GLU A 131 15.39 -36.04 -25.03
C GLU A 131 16.90 -35.93 -25.03
N ASN A 132 17.44 -34.69 -25.21
CA ASN A 132 18.90 -34.47 -25.27
C ASN A 132 19.28 -33.16 -24.64
N ILE A 133 19.44 -33.15 -23.33
CA ILE A 133 19.84 -32.00 -22.52
C ILE A 133 21.23 -31.46 -22.89
N ASN A 134 22.09 -32.27 -23.54
CA ASN A 134 23.43 -31.86 -23.98
C ASN A 134 23.46 -31.33 -25.42
N ALA A 135 22.33 -31.28 -26.12
CA ALA A 135 22.22 -30.68 -27.43
C ALA A 135 22.41 -29.15 -27.37
N ALA A 136 22.66 -28.55 -28.52
CA ALA A 136 22.60 -27.10 -28.65
C ALA A 136 21.23 -26.57 -28.19
N PRO A 137 21.16 -25.39 -27.55
CA PRO A 137 19.89 -24.79 -27.17
C PRO A 137 18.93 -24.67 -28.35
N ILE A 138 17.66 -24.89 -28.11
CA ILE A 138 16.59 -24.65 -29.09
C ILE A 138 16.45 -23.16 -29.31
N TYR A 139 16.43 -22.40 -28.21
CA TYR A 139 16.45 -20.95 -28.16
C TYR A 139 16.99 -20.48 -26.81
N SER A 140 17.46 -19.25 -26.78
CA SER A 140 17.77 -18.52 -25.54
C SER A 140 17.33 -17.07 -25.68
N TYR A 141 17.00 -16.47 -24.55
CA TYR A 141 16.70 -15.05 -24.44
C TYR A 141 16.93 -14.55 -23.04
N SER A 142 17.21 -13.23 -22.95
CA SER A 142 17.28 -12.52 -21.67
C SER A 142 16.05 -11.65 -21.49
N ALA A 143 15.48 -11.65 -20.28
CA ALA A 143 14.41 -10.75 -19.87
C ALA A 143 14.93 -9.75 -18.84
N PHE A 144 14.83 -8.45 -19.15
CA PHE A 144 15.22 -7.35 -18.29
C PHE A 144 13.99 -6.73 -17.67
N ASN A 145 13.92 -6.72 -16.34
CA ASN A 145 12.78 -6.19 -15.60
C ASN A 145 13.21 -4.96 -14.80
N ARG A 146 12.48 -3.87 -14.95
CA ARG A 146 12.56 -2.69 -14.10
C ARG A 146 11.19 -2.44 -13.50
N SER A 147 11.12 -2.26 -12.19
CA SER A 147 9.87 -1.89 -11.56
C SER A 147 10.07 -0.80 -10.51
N LYS A 148 9.06 0.03 -10.39
CA LYS A 148 8.93 1.05 -9.35
C LYS A 148 7.49 0.99 -8.85
N SER A 149 7.34 0.88 -7.55
CA SER A 149 6.01 0.93 -6.92
C SER A 149 6.03 1.84 -5.71
N SER A 150 4.90 2.46 -5.44
CA SER A 150 4.68 3.19 -4.21
C SER A 150 3.27 2.91 -3.70
N TRP A 151 3.10 2.92 -2.40
CA TRP A 151 1.83 2.71 -1.75
C TRP A 151 1.80 3.46 -0.42
N TYR A 152 0.69 4.13 -0.17
CA TYR A 152 0.49 4.91 1.04
C TYR A 152 -0.89 4.68 1.61
N SER A 153 -1.02 4.82 2.93
CA SER A 153 -2.27 5.04 3.62
C SER A 153 -2.16 6.35 4.38
N ILE A 154 -3.05 7.26 4.08
CA ILE A 154 -3.12 8.57 4.69
C ILE A 154 -4.49 8.68 5.33
N ASP A 155 -4.53 8.93 6.62
CA ASP A 155 -5.76 9.12 7.37
C ASP A 155 -5.76 10.43 8.12
N GLY A 156 -6.94 11.00 8.26
CA GLY A 156 -7.17 12.21 9.04
C GLY A 156 -8.52 12.15 9.73
N GLY A 157 -8.62 12.82 10.86
CA GLY A 157 -9.88 12.86 11.61
C GLY A 157 -10.03 14.10 12.46
N ILE A 158 -11.28 14.48 12.69
CA ILE A 158 -11.67 15.48 13.66
C ILE A 158 -12.84 14.92 14.45
N ASP A 159 -12.69 14.89 15.77
CA ASP A 159 -13.72 14.49 16.72
C ASP A 159 -14.07 15.68 17.60
N TYR A 160 -15.36 16.00 17.72
CA TYR A 160 -15.88 16.93 18.68
C TYR A 160 -16.72 16.19 19.70
N GLN A 161 -16.35 16.29 20.97
CA GLN A 161 -17.05 15.68 22.09
C GLN A 161 -17.62 16.77 22.99
N ARG A 162 -18.90 16.61 23.33
CA ARG A 162 -19.60 17.45 24.29
C ARG A 162 -20.17 16.59 25.42
N LEU A 163 -19.69 16.80 26.62
CA LEU A 163 -20.30 16.33 27.86
C LEU A 163 -21.36 17.31 28.31
N PHE A 164 -22.34 16.85 29.02
CA PHE A 164 -23.41 17.68 29.59
C PHE A 164 -23.30 17.66 31.13
N LYS A 165 -23.98 18.59 31.76
CA LYS A 165 -24.06 18.63 33.22
C LYS A 165 -24.73 17.39 33.83
N VAL A 166 -25.54 16.69 33.06
CA VAL A 166 -26.09 15.37 33.44
C VAL A 166 -24.99 14.36 33.24
N LYS A 167 -24.65 13.64 34.33
CA LYS A 167 -23.64 12.59 34.32
C LYS A 167 -23.94 11.58 33.21
N ASP A 168 -22.89 11.09 32.51
CA ASP A 168 -22.94 10.09 31.45
C ASP A 168 -23.75 10.49 30.20
N ARG A 169 -24.18 11.78 30.09
CA ARG A 169 -24.76 12.32 28.86
C ARG A 169 -23.65 12.92 27.98
N MET A 170 -23.60 12.44 26.75
CA MET A 170 -22.53 12.80 25.81
C MET A 170 -23.06 12.88 24.37
N LEU A 171 -22.50 13.82 23.61
CA LEU A 171 -22.70 13.94 22.17
C LEU A 171 -21.32 13.96 21.51
N THR A 172 -21.13 13.14 20.48
CA THR A 172 -19.90 13.11 19.70
C THR A 172 -20.22 13.31 18.21
N PHE A 173 -19.47 14.17 17.55
CA PHE A 173 -19.41 14.27 16.09
C PHE A 173 -18.02 13.91 15.61
N SER A 174 -17.95 13.00 14.65
CA SER A 174 -16.69 12.53 14.07
C SER A 174 -16.72 12.68 12.57
N TYR A 175 -15.64 13.21 12.03
CA TYR A 175 -15.34 13.14 10.60
C TYR A 175 -13.99 12.47 10.42
N LYS A 176 -13.92 11.49 9.52
CA LYS A 176 -12.67 10.81 9.17
C LYS A 176 -12.53 10.74 7.65
N ILE A 177 -11.30 10.91 7.20
CA ILE A 177 -10.89 10.66 5.81
C ILE A 177 -9.78 9.63 5.83
N ASN A 178 -9.84 8.68 4.91
CA ASN A 178 -8.76 7.75 4.62
C ASN A 178 -8.56 7.67 3.11
N THR A 179 -7.32 7.80 2.65
CA THR A 179 -6.98 7.61 1.24
C THR A 179 -5.78 6.68 1.10
N ARG A 180 -5.81 5.82 0.08
CA ARG A 180 -4.81 4.77 -0.15
C ARG A 180 -4.33 4.79 -1.58
N PRO A 181 -3.53 5.81 -1.98
CA PRO A 181 -2.92 5.84 -3.30
C PRO A 181 -1.84 4.76 -3.43
N GLN A 182 -1.87 4.08 -4.55
CA GLN A 182 -0.87 3.10 -4.96
C GLN A 182 -0.51 3.32 -6.42
N THR A 183 0.78 3.29 -6.74
CA THR A 183 1.28 3.38 -8.11
C THR A 183 2.22 2.24 -8.40
N SER A 184 2.21 1.76 -9.63
CA SER A 184 3.14 0.77 -10.14
C SER A 184 3.57 1.14 -11.55
N ASP A 185 4.85 1.10 -11.82
CA ASP A 185 5.45 1.37 -13.13
C ASP A 185 6.47 0.25 -13.38
N SER A 186 6.30 -0.52 -14.45
CA SER A 186 7.17 -1.64 -14.76
C SER A 186 7.42 -1.80 -16.25
N TYR A 187 8.68 -2.12 -16.55
CA TYR A 187 9.15 -2.43 -17.89
C TYR A 187 9.66 -3.86 -17.91
N THR A 188 9.34 -4.59 -18.97
CA THR A 188 9.96 -5.88 -19.30
C THR A 188 10.46 -5.79 -20.73
N GLU A 189 11.76 -5.96 -20.91
CA GLU A 189 12.43 -5.90 -22.21
C GLU A 189 13.07 -7.27 -22.48
N TYR A 190 12.99 -7.75 -23.71
CA TYR A 190 13.51 -9.03 -24.11
C TYR A 190 14.63 -8.84 -25.14
N GLU A 191 15.71 -9.60 -24.96
CA GLU A 191 16.80 -9.75 -25.91
C GLU A 191 16.88 -11.22 -26.33
N ILE A 192 16.60 -11.50 -27.59
CA ILE A 192 16.51 -12.86 -28.14
C ILE A 192 17.79 -13.15 -28.90
N ASP A 193 18.43 -14.30 -28.57
CA ASP A 193 19.62 -14.74 -29.29
C ASP A 193 19.32 -15.18 -30.72
N ASN A 194 20.16 -14.78 -31.67
CA ASN A 194 19.95 -15.01 -33.11
C ASN A 194 20.07 -16.46 -33.57
N GLY A 195 20.46 -17.39 -32.71
CA GLY A 195 20.75 -18.79 -33.04
C GLY A 195 19.61 -19.77 -32.76
N TYR A 196 18.35 -19.30 -32.68
CA TYR A 196 17.21 -20.13 -32.32
C TYR A 196 16.75 -21.06 -33.46
N ASN A 197 16.13 -22.18 -33.09
CA ASN A 197 15.47 -23.09 -34.03
C ASN A 197 14.24 -22.38 -34.66
N PRO A 198 14.16 -22.34 -36.02
CA PRO A 198 13.06 -21.65 -36.73
C PRO A 198 11.65 -22.10 -36.33
N ASP A 199 11.47 -23.33 -35.89
CA ASP A 199 10.17 -23.87 -35.44
C ASP A 199 9.62 -23.12 -34.21
N TRP A 200 10.47 -22.41 -33.48
CA TRP A 200 10.13 -21.63 -32.30
C TRP A 200 10.00 -20.12 -32.57
N ALA A 201 10.15 -19.71 -33.82
CA ALA A 201 10.07 -18.29 -34.19
C ALA A 201 8.74 -17.65 -33.75
N ASP A 202 7.61 -18.35 -33.92
CA ASP A 202 6.29 -17.85 -33.50
C ASP A 202 6.16 -17.65 -31.99
N TYR A 203 6.82 -18.49 -31.20
CA TYR A 203 6.89 -18.31 -29.74
C TYR A 203 7.70 -17.08 -29.37
N LEU A 204 8.90 -16.94 -29.94
CA LEU A 204 9.83 -15.85 -29.63
C LEU A 204 9.27 -14.50 -30.10
N ASN A 205 8.57 -14.45 -31.23
CA ASN A 205 7.92 -13.24 -31.76
C ASN A 205 6.77 -12.73 -30.86
N ARG A 206 6.27 -13.55 -29.93
CA ARG A 206 5.30 -13.13 -28.91
C ARG A 206 5.94 -12.48 -27.69
N LEU A 207 7.26 -12.61 -27.51
CA LEU A 207 8.01 -11.95 -26.45
C LEU A 207 8.23 -10.49 -26.86
N LYS A 208 7.25 -9.63 -26.60
CA LYS A 208 7.32 -8.20 -26.90
C LYS A 208 7.68 -7.41 -25.65
N ASN A 209 8.48 -6.39 -25.82
CA ASN A 209 8.78 -5.44 -24.76
C ASN A 209 7.49 -4.78 -24.29
N GLN A 210 7.38 -4.59 -22.98
CA GLN A 210 6.16 -4.18 -22.31
C GLN A 210 6.45 -3.07 -21.32
N HIS A 211 5.52 -2.13 -21.23
CA HIS A 211 5.43 -1.16 -20.15
C HIS A 211 4.04 -1.23 -19.54
N ASN A 212 3.98 -1.39 -18.22
CA ASN A 212 2.73 -1.36 -17.47
C ASN A 212 2.79 -0.19 -16.51
N ASP A 213 1.77 0.66 -16.54
CA ASP A 213 1.57 1.80 -15.64
C ASP A 213 0.24 1.63 -14.93
N GLY A 214 0.28 1.56 -13.61
CA GLY A 214 -0.90 1.31 -12.78
C GLY A 214 -1.05 2.37 -11.70
N GLU A 215 -2.27 2.91 -11.58
CA GLU A 215 -2.68 3.79 -10.51
C GLU A 215 -3.94 3.24 -9.84
N GLN A 216 -3.89 3.08 -8.52
CA GLN A 216 -5.05 2.67 -7.72
C GLN A 216 -5.23 3.62 -6.55
N ASN A 217 -6.47 3.96 -6.26
CA ASN A 217 -6.79 4.77 -5.08
C ASN A 217 -8.14 4.38 -4.51
N THR A 218 -8.21 4.31 -3.19
CA THR A 218 -9.44 4.24 -2.42
C THR A 218 -9.50 5.44 -1.49
N THR A 219 -10.51 6.28 -1.63
CA THR A 219 -10.76 7.39 -0.70
C THR A 219 -12.09 7.17 0.00
N GLU A 220 -12.07 7.20 1.31
CA GLU A 220 -13.24 7.04 2.16
C GLU A 220 -13.43 8.25 3.07
N HIS A 221 -14.64 8.83 3.06
CA HIS A 221 -15.08 9.84 4.00
C HIS A 221 -16.10 9.21 4.93
N THR A 222 -15.91 9.34 6.23
CA THR A 222 -16.84 8.85 7.24
C THR A 222 -17.31 10.00 8.11
N PHE A 223 -18.63 10.19 8.18
CA PHE A 223 -19.29 11.11 9.09
C PHE A 223 -20.07 10.28 10.11
N GLN A 224 -19.94 10.60 11.39
CA GLN A 224 -20.63 9.89 12.45
C GLN A 224 -21.11 10.86 13.53
N ALA A 225 -22.29 10.60 14.05
CA ALA A 225 -22.84 11.32 15.19
C ALA A 225 -23.39 10.30 16.19
N ASP A 226 -22.96 10.39 17.45
CA ASP A 226 -23.35 9.49 18.52
C ASP A 226 -23.87 10.30 19.71
N TYR A 227 -24.98 9.85 20.27
CA TYR A 227 -25.59 10.46 21.45
C TYR A 227 -25.87 9.39 22.48
N THR A 228 -25.38 9.61 23.69
CA THR A 228 -25.63 8.76 24.87
C THR A 228 -26.30 9.58 25.96
N THR A 229 -27.35 9.06 26.57
CA THR A 229 -28.02 9.71 27.69
C THR A 229 -28.56 8.69 28.71
N PRO A 230 -28.37 8.94 30.01
CA PRO A 230 -29.03 8.14 31.03
C PRO A 230 -30.52 8.41 31.04
N ILE A 231 -31.30 7.36 31.28
CA ILE A 231 -32.74 7.37 31.56
C ILE A 231 -32.97 6.90 32.98
N GLY A 232 -33.26 7.83 33.89
CA GLY A 232 -33.34 7.52 35.30
C GLY A 232 -31.97 7.18 35.91
N LYS A 233 -31.93 6.17 36.83
CA LYS A 233 -30.70 5.81 37.55
C LYS A 233 -30.03 4.53 37.04
N LEU A 234 -30.75 3.72 36.25
CA LEU A 234 -30.34 2.34 35.94
C LEU A 234 -30.25 2.08 34.41
N HIS A 235 -30.73 3.00 33.60
CA HIS A 235 -30.84 2.77 32.16
C HIS A 235 -30.04 3.79 31.36
N THR A 236 -29.54 3.37 30.21
CA THR A 236 -28.84 4.23 29.26
C THR A 236 -29.46 4.06 27.87
N LEU A 237 -29.69 5.16 27.19
CA LEU A 237 -30.08 5.19 25.80
C LEU A 237 -28.87 5.64 24.97
N GLU A 238 -28.58 4.90 23.92
CA GLU A 238 -27.55 5.21 22.94
C GLU A 238 -28.19 5.29 21.55
N ALA A 239 -27.89 6.32 20.80
CA ALA A 239 -28.33 6.47 19.42
C ALA A 239 -27.18 7.02 18.57
N GLY A 240 -27.05 6.54 17.35
CA GLY A 240 -26.05 7.04 16.43
C GLY A 240 -26.40 6.84 14.98
N ALA A 241 -25.79 7.65 14.15
CA ALA A 241 -25.87 7.57 12.71
C ALA A 241 -24.48 7.71 12.09
N LYS A 242 -24.25 6.97 11.02
CA LYS A 242 -23.00 6.94 10.27
C LYS A 242 -23.29 7.01 8.78
N TYR A 243 -22.53 7.88 8.10
CA TYR A 243 -22.53 7.97 6.64
C TYR A 243 -21.10 7.76 6.13
N ILE A 244 -20.94 6.87 5.17
CA ILE A 244 -19.65 6.57 4.54
C ILE A 244 -19.81 6.81 3.04
N LEU A 245 -18.93 7.65 2.50
CA LEU A 245 -18.74 7.85 1.07
C LEU A 245 -17.40 7.26 0.68
N ARG A 246 -17.41 6.22 -0.17
CA ARG A 246 -16.19 5.55 -0.63
C ARG A 246 -16.08 5.64 -2.14
N ASN A 247 -14.95 6.14 -2.61
CA ASN A 247 -14.56 6.17 -4.02
C ASN A 247 -13.37 5.25 -4.24
N ASN A 248 -13.52 4.29 -5.14
CA ASN A 248 -12.44 3.40 -5.58
C ASN A 248 -12.17 3.69 -7.05
N SER A 249 -10.90 3.83 -7.41
CA SER A 249 -10.43 3.93 -8.78
C SER A 249 -9.24 3.00 -9.00
N SER A 250 -9.17 2.38 -10.17
CA SER A 250 -8.03 1.61 -10.64
C SER A 250 -7.88 1.87 -12.13
N GLU A 251 -6.70 2.27 -12.52
CA GLU A 251 -6.29 2.48 -13.90
C GLU A 251 -5.01 1.65 -14.10
N ASP A 252 -5.08 0.64 -14.96
CA ASP A 252 -3.97 -0.24 -15.29
C ASP A 252 -3.77 -0.16 -16.81
N ASP A 253 -2.73 0.56 -17.24
CA ASP A 253 -2.40 0.79 -18.63
C ASP A 253 -1.24 -0.10 -19.07
N ARG A 254 -1.47 -0.83 -20.15
CA ARG A 254 -0.50 -1.68 -20.82
C ARG A 254 -0.08 -1.09 -22.15
N PHE A 255 1.22 -1.03 -22.37
CA PHE A 255 1.84 -0.65 -23.62
C PHE A 255 2.74 -1.80 -24.09
N ASP A 256 2.58 -2.21 -25.34
CA ASP A 256 3.44 -3.20 -25.98
C ASP A 256 4.29 -2.51 -27.04
N ALA A 257 5.57 -2.88 -27.13
CA ALA A 257 6.43 -2.33 -28.18
C ALA A 257 6.09 -2.94 -29.55
N ASP A 258 6.07 -2.11 -30.57
CA ASP A 258 6.02 -2.54 -31.96
C ASP A 258 7.40 -3.02 -32.45
N ASP A 259 7.49 -3.44 -33.70
CA ASP A 259 8.73 -3.93 -34.32
C ASP A 259 9.82 -2.84 -34.45
N THR A 260 9.46 -1.57 -34.25
CA THR A 260 10.40 -0.43 -34.24
C THR A 260 10.87 -0.08 -32.83
N GLY A 261 10.34 -0.77 -31.81
CA GLY A 261 10.62 -0.52 -30.40
C GLY A 261 9.79 0.62 -29.79
N LYS A 262 8.80 1.15 -30.51
CA LYS A 262 7.88 2.17 -30.00
C LYS A 262 6.77 1.52 -29.20
N TYR A 263 6.54 1.98 -27.98
CA TYR A 263 5.45 1.52 -27.12
C TYR A 263 4.10 2.07 -27.60
N GLU A 264 3.14 1.17 -27.82
CA GLU A 264 1.78 1.49 -28.22
C GLU A 264 0.78 0.97 -27.19
N TYR A 265 -0.24 1.76 -26.88
CA TYR A 265 -1.26 1.43 -25.91
C TYR A 265 -2.06 0.19 -26.29
N ASN A 266 -2.11 -0.80 -25.41
CA ASN A 266 -2.86 -2.04 -25.61
C ASN A 266 -4.19 -2.00 -24.87
N LYS A 267 -5.23 -1.55 -25.56
CA LYS A 267 -6.59 -1.43 -25.01
C LYS A 267 -7.16 -2.76 -24.48
N ASN A 268 -6.79 -3.90 -25.07
CA ASN A 268 -7.34 -5.20 -24.71
C ASN A 268 -6.75 -5.74 -23.40
N GLN A 269 -5.60 -5.23 -22.99
CA GLN A 269 -4.89 -5.62 -21.77
C GLN A 269 -4.82 -4.49 -20.74
N SER A 270 -5.43 -3.34 -21.04
CA SER A 270 -5.62 -2.24 -20.11
C SER A 270 -6.99 -2.28 -19.48
N SER A 271 -7.11 -1.81 -18.25
CA SER A 271 -8.39 -1.75 -17.56
C SER A 271 -8.52 -0.48 -16.75
N HIS A 272 -9.71 0.15 -16.83
CA HIS A 272 -10.07 1.33 -16.03
C HIS A 272 -11.34 1.03 -15.25
N TYR A 273 -11.27 1.22 -13.95
CA TYR A 273 -12.38 0.96 -13.06
C TYR A 273 -12.60 2.14 -12.11
N LYS A 274 -13.86 2.53 -11.94
CA LYS A 274 -14.25 3.53 -10.96
C LYS A 274 -15.57 3.14 -10.30
N HIS A 275 -15.60 3.15 -8.98
CA HIS A 275 -16.76 2.75 -8.21
C HIS A 275 -16.98 3.68 -7.02
N LEU A 276 -18.21 4.20 -6.90
CA LEU A 276 -18.66 5.03 -5.81
C LEU A 276 -19.66 4.24 -4.96
N ASN A 277 -19.44 4.23 -3.64
CA ASN A 277 -20.30 3.58 -2.66
C ASN A 277 -20.76 4.57 -1.59
N ASP A 278 -22.06 4.61 -1.36
CA ASP A 278 -22.70 5.34 -0.27
C ASP A 278 -23.27 4.33 0.74
N ILE A 279 -22.90 4.44 2.01
CA ILE A 279 -23.38 3.58 3.07
C ILE A 279 -23.94 4.44 4.19
N ILE A 280 -25.22 4.22 4.53
CA ILE A 280 -25.88 4.86 5.65
C ILE A 280 -26.22 3.79 6.68
N ALA A 281 -25.88 4.03 7.92
CA ALA A 281 -26.19 3.16 9.05
C ALA A 281 -26.71 4.00 10.22
N ALA A 282 -27.64 3.44 10.96
CA ALA A 282 -28.13 4.03 12.20
C ALA A 282 -28.31 2.91 13.23
N TYR A 283 -28.19 3.25 14.50
CA TYR A 283 -28.42 2.34 15.59
C TYR A 283 -29.15 3.01 16.76
N LEU A 284 -29.84 2.18 17.52
CA LEU A 284 -30.46 2.54 18.77
C LEU A 284 -30.19 1.43 19.78
N GLY A 285 -29.61 1.78 20.90
CA GLY A 285 -29.30 0.87 22.01
C GLY A 285 -30.00 1.29 23.30
N TYR A 286 -30.44 0.31 24.08
CA TYR A 286 -31.00 0.50 25.42
C TYR A 286 -30.37 -0.51 26.36
N GLY A 287 -29.82 -0.05 27.47
CA GLY A 287 -29.13 -0.86 28.45
C GLY A 287 -29.53 -0.50 29.91
#